data_9fb4ab8bfe8d72988ef5a4d6506a754b
#
_entry.id   9fb4ab8bfe8d72988ef5a4d6506a754b
#
_cell.length_a   1.000
_cell.length_b   1.000
_cell.length_c   1.000
_cell.angle_alpha   90.00
_cell.angle_beta   90.00
_cell.angle_gamma   90.00
#
_symmetry.space_group_name_H-M   'P 1'
#
loop_
_entity.id
_entity.type
_entity.pdbx_description
1 polymer ?
#
loop_
_entity_poly.entity_id
_entity_poly.type
_entity_poly.pdbx_seq_one_letter_code
_entity_poly.pdbx_strand_id
1 'polypeptide(L)'
;MESNMKKVFQYMTTLLLLLVVGTSCEEGNDNWRIITDAQPGAYITGDATIYSATATSSQLVAAPLDGAPEGTNVIGIYTWLKSNGSFTILNVDEEGNEINYGKGDVVASTPAETVALAAGGTPFTVAEDGLYYVAMNKADNQLTIIPATFGIIGDATPLQWNGETAMQASYNETQATVEYTISDVTLDKKEMKFRYSGDWGLEFPYQGSKVKLHTNMGYNGDNASAISEAFSECKGGGANFQVGKAGVYTVTLKLDLRTGQFSAKAVCTAEDTSSATLPEKMFVNLNSATLL
;
A
#
# COMPACT_ATOMS: atom_id res chain seq x y z
N MET A 1 50.54 6.04 -46.80
CA MET A 1 50.04 6.99 -45.76
C MET A 1 48.52 7.06 -45.69
N GLU A 2 47.77 6.92 -46.78
CA GLU A 2 46.30 6.92 -46.80
C GLU A 2 45.59 5.73 -46.09
N SER A 3 46.19 4.54 -46.08
CA SER A 3 45.61 3.34 -45.47
C SER A 3 45.47 3.45 -43.92
N ASN A 4 46.44 4.12 -43.28
CA ASN A 4 46.41 4.29 -41.82
C ASN A 4 45.44 5.37 -41.36
N MET A 5 45.22 6.39 -42.18
CA MET A 5 44.28 7.45 -41.90
C MET A 5 42.80 6.96 -41.96
N LYS A 6 42.46 6.07 -42.90
CA LYS A 6 41.15 5.44 -43.00
C LYS A 6 40.84 4.55 -41.80
N LYS A 7 41.82 3.81 -41.28
CA LYS A 7 41.66 2.98 -40.07
C LYS A 7 41.48 3.83 -38.83
N VAL A 8 42.19 4.92 -38.65
CA VAL A 8 42.06 5.83 -37.53
C VAL A 8 40.66 6.52 -37.55
N PHE A 9 40.18 6.91 -38.75
CA PHE A 9 38.86 7.48 -38.91
C PHE A 9 37.73 6.47 -38.58
N GLN A 10 37.93 5.20 -38.96
CA GLN A 10 36.98 4.12 -38.67
C GLN A 10 36.93 3.77 -37.17
N TYR A 11 38.05 3.82 -36.46
CA TYR A 11 38.10 3.63 -35.01
C TYR A 11 37.56 4.83 -34.24
N MET A 12 37.75 6.06 -34.72
CA MET A 12 37.16 7.28 -34.14
C MET A 12 35.63 7.31 -34.31
N THR A 13 35.09 6.89 -35.48
CA THR A 13 33.62 6.79 -35.65
C THR A 13 33.00 5.69 -34.81
N THR A 14 33.69 4.54 -34.66
CA THR A 14 33.21 3.45 -33.80
C THR A 14 33.28 3.83 -32.33
N LEU A 15 34.30 4.55 -31.90
CA LEU A 15 34.44 5.04 -30.54
C LEU A 15 33.41 6.19 -30.22
N LEU A 16 33.11 7.03 -31.20
CA LEU A 16 32.11 8.08 -31.07
C LEU A 16 30.68 7.50 -31.01
N LEU A 17 30.43 6.41 -31.78
CA LEU A 17 29.13 5.70 -31.70
C LEU A 17 28.95 4.97 -30.35
N LEU A 18 30.02 4.45 -29.76
CA LEU A 18 29.97 3.84 -28.41
C LEU A 18 29.82 4.86 -27.30
N LEU A 19 30.25 6.12 -27.48
CA LEU A 19 30.10 7.19 -26.52
C LEU A 19 28.69 7.82 -26.53
N VAL A 20 27.93 7.67 -27.63
CA VAL A 20 26.54 8.19 -27.72
C VAL A 20 25.53 7.21 -27.09
N VAL A 21 25.88 5.95 -26.89
CA VAL A 21 25.02 4.96 -26.23
C VAL A 21 25.17 4.99 -24.70
N GLY A 22 26.15 5.74 -24.17
CA GLY A 22 26.47 5.78 -22.73
C GLY A 22 25.96 7.00 -21.96
N THR A 23 25.21 7.94 -22.56
CA THR A 23 24.76 9.15 -21.87
C THR A 23 23.25 9.35 -21.91
N SER A 24 22.50 8.28 -21.82
CA SER A 24 21.06 8.33 -21.51
C SER A 24 20.80 7.55 -20.23
N CYS A 25 21.54 7.85 -19.18
CA CYS A 25 21.05 7.74 -17.82
C CYS A 25 20.71 9.16 -17.38
N GLU A 26 19.57 9.68 -17.80
CA GLU A 26 18.88 10.64 -16.95
C GLU A 26 18.59 9.87 -15.65
N GLU A 27 19.14 10.38 -14.54
CA GLU A 27 18.69 10.06 -13.21
C GLU A 27 17.26 10.61 -13.02
N GLY A 28 16.34 10.17 -13.86
CA GLY A 28 14.93 10.15 -13.57
C GLY A 28 14.73 9.02 -12.56
N ASN A 29 14.11 9.36 -11.45
CA ASN A 29 13.77 8.47 -10.33
C ASN A 29 12.70 7.43 -10.73
N ASP A 30 12.75 6.95 -11.98
CA ASP A 30 11.79 6.05 -12.59
C ASP A 30 12.23 4.60 -12.38
N ASN A 31 12.01 4.10 -11.15
CA ASN A 31 12.11 2.68 -10.84
C ASN A 31 10.95 1.86 -11.48
N TRP A 32 10.33 2.39 -12.55
CA TRP A 32 9.32 1.68 -13.31
C TRP A 32 10.04 0.68 -14.24
N ARG A 33 9.94 -0.58 -13.91
CA ARG A 33 10.39 -1.62 -14.82
C ARG A 33 9.33 -1.82 -15.89
N ILE A 34 9.45 -1.12 -17.01
CA ILE A 34 8.61 -1.39 -18.19
C ILE A 34 8.96 -2.79 -18.68
N ILE A 35 7.98 -3.66 -18.74
CA ILE A 35 8.09 -4.98 -19.36
C ILE A 35 7.86 -4.75 -20.85
N THR A 36 8.87 -4.96 -21.67
CA THR A 36 8.78 -4.77 -23.13
C THR A 36 7.89 -5.81 -23.81
N ASP A 37 7.86 -7.03 -23.22
CA ASP A 37 6.87 -8.05 -23.55
C ASP A 37 6.02 -8.28 -22.31
N ALA A 38 4.73 -7.95 -22.38
CA ALA A 38 3.81 -8.10 -21.25
C ALA A 38 3.82 -9.56 -20.77
N GLN A 39 4.17 -9.77 -19.52
CA GLN A 39 4.13 -11.10 -18.91
C GLN A 39 2.67 -11.52 -18.68
N PRO A 40 2.35 -12.82 -18.67
CA PRO A 40 1.01 -13.28 -18.31
C PRO A 40 0.57 -12.73 -16.95
N GLY A 41 -0.66 -12.18 -16.91
CA GLY A 41 -1.19 -11.56 -15.70
C GLY A 41 -2.30 -10.56 -16.00
N ALA A 42 -2.84 -9.97 -14.93
CA ALA A 42 -3.80 -8.88 -15.03
C ALA A 42 -3.15 -7.58 -14.56
N TYR A 43 -3.38 -6.51 -15.30
CA TYR A 43 -2.78 -5.19 -15.09
C TYR A 43 -3.86 -4.12 -15.02
N ILE A 44 -3.74 -3.17 -14.10
CA ILE A 44 -4.57 -1.98 -14.08
C ILE A 44 -3.90 -0.87 -14.89
N THR A 45 -4.62 -0.26 -15.86
CA THR A 45 -4.11 0.82 -16.70
C THR A 45 -5.18 1.87 -16.94
N GLY A 46 -4.77 3.12 -17.11
CA GLY A 46 -5.68 4.22 -17.43
C GLY A 46 -5.29 5.53 -16.75
N ASP A 47 -5.93 6.60 -17.16
CA ASP A 47 -5.64 7.97 -16.70
C ASP A 47 -6.12 8.27 -15.27
N ALA A 48 -7.01 7.43 -14.73
CA ALA A 48 -7.34 7.46 -13.30
C ALA A 48 -6.19 6.99 -12.40
N THR A 49 -5.20 6.29 -12.95
CA THR A 49 -4.07 5.70 -12.23
C THR A 49 -2.76 6.39 -12.58
N ILE A 50 -1.68 6.08 -11.86
CA ILE A 50 -0.32 6.43 -12.27
C ILE A 50 0.24 5.46 -13.33
N TYR A 51 -0.50 4.40 -13.65
CA TYR A 51 -0.04 3.32 -14.53
C TYR A 51 -0.57 3.55 -15.95
N SER A 52 0.31 3.91 -16.87
CA SER A 52 -0.02 4.16 -18.29
C SER A 52 0.25 2.96 -19.20
N ALA A 53 0.92 1.93 -18.69
CA ALA A 53 1.31 0.74 -19.44
C ALA A 53 1.42 -0.48 -18.51
N THR A 54 1.57 -1.67 -19.11
CA THR A 54 1.91 -2.89 -18.36
C THR A 54 3.28 -2.75 -17.71
N ALA A 55 3.32 -2.89 -16.40
CA ALA A 55 4.53 -2.86 -15.60
C ALA A 55 4.33 -3.77 -14.38
N THR A 56 5.41 -4.22 -13.76
CA THR A 56 5.32 -5.01 -12.52
C THR A 56 4.51 -4.27 -11.44
N SER A 57 4.62 -2.93 -11.41
CA SER A 57 3.91 -2.06 -10.48
C SER A 57 2.41 -1.91 -10.74
N SER A 58 1.93 -2.19 -11.96
CA SER A 58 0.50 -2.17 -12.33
C SER A 58 -0.14 -3.56 -12.29
N GLN A 59 0.64 -4.61 -12.05
CA GLN A 59 0.16 -5.99 -12.01
C GLN A 59 -0.64 -6.27 -10.74
N LEU A 60 -1.82 -6.88 -10.88
CA LEU A 60 -2.58 -7.41 -9.76
C LEU A 60 -1.90 -8.67 -9.25
N VAL A 61 -1.67 -8.73 -7.95
CA VAL A 61 -1.00 -9.86 -7.27
C VAL A 61 -1.97 -10.59 -6.34
N ALA A 62 -1.58 -11.75 -5.79
CA ALA A 62 -2.42 -12.52 -4.88
C ALA A 62 -3.00 -11.62 -3.77
N ALA A 63 -4.32 -11.65 -3.59
CA ALA A 63 -5.01 -10.87 -2.58
C ALA A 63 -4.71 -11.37 -1.16
N PRO A 64 -4.57 -10.49 -0.15
CA PRO A 64 -4.41 -10.88 1.25
C PRO A 64 -5.76 -11.35 1.83
N LEU A 65 -6.11 -12.62 1.60
CA LEU A 65 -7.37 -13.21 2.04
C LEU A 65 -7.26 -13.83 3.43
N ASP A 66 -8.34 -13.72 4.21
CA ASP A 66 -8.48 -14.30 5.55
C ASP A 66 -9.08 -15.70 5.44
N GLY A 67 -8.30 -16.73 5.78
CA GLY A 67 -8.77 -18.11 5.86
C GLY A 67 -9.28 -18.70 4.54
N ALA A 68 -8.91 -18.15 3.39
CA ALA A 68 -9.33 -18.64 2.09
C ALA A 68 -8.69 -20.02 1.79
N PRO A 69 -9.42 -20.94 1.12
CA PRO A 69 -8.86 -22.20 0.65
C PRO A 69 -7.64 -22.00 -0.23
N GLU A 70 -6.72 -22.96 -0.20
CA GLU A 70 -5.60 -23.01 -1.14
C GLU A 70 -6.12 -23.04 -2.58
N GLY A 71 -5.46 -22.29 -3.46
CA GLY A 71 -5.88 -22.14 -4.87
C GLY A 71 -7.01 -21.13 -5.10
N THR A 72 -7.44 -20.38 -4.08
CA THR A 72 -8.38 -19.27 -4.27
C THR A 72 -7.77 -18.24 -5.23
N ASN A 73 -8.43 -18.08 -6.39
CA ASN A 73 -7.91 -17.26 -7.49
C ASN A 73 -8.48 -15.83 -7.45
N VAL A 74 -8.09 -15.10 -6.42
CA VAL A 74 -8.36 -13.66 -6.27
C VAL A 74 -7.06 -12.91 -6.24
N ILE A 75 -6.94 -11.93 -7.11
CA ILE A 75 -5.78 -11.04 -7.22
C ILE A 75 -6.23 -9.59 -7.02
N GLY A 76 -5.32 -8.71 -6.65
CA GLY A 76 -5.68 -7.31 -6.47
C GLY A 76 -4.47 -6.39 -6.31
N ILE A 77 -4.77 -5.10 -6.23
CA ILE A 77 -3.77 -4.04 -6.11
C ILE A 77 -4.34 -2.88 -5.31
N TYR A 78 -3.50 -2.29 -4.44
CA TYR A 78 -3.77 -0.97 -3.88
C TYR A 78 -3.28 0.09 -4.87
N THR A 79 -4.14 1.03 -5.23
CA THR A 79 -3.79 2.12 -6.14
C THR A 79 -4.54 3.39 -5.80
N TRP A 80 -3.91 4.55 -6.03
CA TRP A 80 -4.62 5.82 -6.02
C TRP A 80 -5.41 5.96 -7.31
N LEU A 81 -6.71 6.23 -7.19
CA LEU A 81 -7.59 6.49 -8.32
C LEU A 81 -8.07 7.94 -8.29
N LYS A 82 -8.05 8.58 -9.47
CA LYS A 82 -8.55 9.94 -9.71
C LYS A 82 -9.99 9.87 -10.25
N SER A 83 -10.90 10.67 -9.69
CA SER A 83 -12.32 10.71 -10.08
C SER A 83 -12.57 11.31 -11.48
N ASN A 84 -11.63 12.09 -11.98
CA ASN A 84 -11.71 12.71 -13.31
C ASN A 84 -11.10 11.85 -14.43
N GLY A 85 -10.66 10.63 -14.11
CA GLY A 85 -10.09 9.67 -15.04
C GLY A 85 -10.87 8.36 -15.08
N SER A 86 -10.35 7.42 -15.84
CA SER A 86 -10.88 6.07 -15.97
C SER A 86 -9.77 5.03 -15.99
N PHE A 87 -10.10 3.77 -15.72
CA PHE A 87 -9.16 2.67 -15.82
C PHE A 87 -9.81 1.41 -16.39
N THR A 88 -9.00 0.48 -16.84
CA THR A 88 -9.40 -0.85 -17.32
C THR A 88 -8.48 -1.90 -16.72
N ILE A 89 -8.88 -3.16 -16.84
CA ILE A 89 -8.01 -4.30 -16.51
C ILE A 89 -7.57 -4.97 -17.80
N LEU A 90 -6.30 -4.89 -18.11
CA LEU A 90 -5.67 -5.61 -19.21
C LEU A 90 -5.24 -6.99 -18.71
N ASN A 91 -5.82 -8.05 -19.24
CA ASN A 91 -5.39 -9.43 -18.98
C ASN A 91 -4.54 -9.93 -20.14
N VAL A 92 -3.36 -10.44 -19.83
CA VAL A 92 -2.43 -11.10 -20.77
C VAL A 92 -2.41 -12.58 -20.43
N ASP A 93 -2.67 -13.44 -21.39
CA ASP A 93 -2.61 -14.89 -21.21
C ASP A 93 -1.18 -15.46 -21.42
N GLU A 94 -1.01 -16.78 -21.26
CA GLU A 94 0.29 -17.47 -21.40
C GLU A 94 0.84 -17.41 -22.83
N GLU A 95 -0.04 -17.23 -23.82
CA GLU A 95 0.29 -17.09 -25.24
C GLU A 95 0.58 -15.64 -25.64
N GLY A 96 0.42 -14.68 -24.72
CA GLY A 96 0.61 -13.26 -24.94
C GLY A 96 -0.60 -12.55 -25.59
N ASN A 97 -1.78 -13.21 -25.64
CA ASN A 97 -2.98 -12.53 -26.12
C ASN A 97 -3.51 -11.57 -25.04
N GLU A 98 -3.96 -10.42 -25.48
CA GLU A 98 -4.43 -9.34 -24.62
C GLU A 98 -5.95 -9.20 -24.68
N ILE A 99 -6.59 -9.14 -23.53
CA ILE A 99 -8.02 -8.82 -23.40
C ILE A 99 -8.16 -7.63 -22.45
N ASN A 100 -8.71 -6.55 -22.94
CA ASN A 100 -9.00 -5.36 -22.13
C ASN A 100 -10.42 -5.46 -21.57
N TYR A 101 -10.54 -5.51 -20.25
CA TYR A 101 -11.80 -5.61 -19.53
C TYR A 101 -12.23 -4.24 -19.00
N GLY A 102 -13.50 -3.92 -19.23
CA GLY A 102 -14.22 -2.83 -18.60
C GLY A 102 -15.39 -3.34 -17.77
N LYS A 103 -16.25 -2.42 -17.36
CA LYS A 103 -17.43 -2.64 -16.52
C LYS A 103 -18.53 -3.35 -17.30
N GLY A 104 -18.99 -4.47 -16.78
CA GLY A 104 -20.21 -5.17 -17.16
C GLY A 104 -21.34 -4.94 -16.16
N ASP A 105 -22.21 -5.94 -15.98
CA ASP A 105 -23.36 -5.87 -15.09
C ASP A 105 -22.93 -5.83 -13.61
N VAL A 106 -23.71 -5.12 -12.79
CA VAL A 106 -23.53 -5.09 -11.32
C VAL A 106 -23.97 -6.44 -10.76
N VAL A 107 -23.05 -7.09 -10.02
CA VAL A 107 -23.26 -8.37 -9.33
C VAL A 107 -23.68 -8.15 -7.89
N ALA A 108 -23.02 -7.19 -7.20
CA ALA A 108 -23.32 -6.79 -5.83
C ALA A 108 -23.02 -5.30 -5.65
N SER A 109 -23.78 -4.64 -4.77
CA SER A 109 -23.57 -3.22 -4.43
C SER A 109 -23.04 -3.02 -3.01
N THR A 110 -23.10 -4.03 -2.17
CA THR A 110 -22.67 -4.00 -0.78
C THR A 110 -21.89 -5.27 -0.42
N PRO A 111 -20.88 -5.18 0.46
CA PRO A 111 -20.33 -4.01 1.13
C PRO A 111 -19.49 -3.10 0.20
N ALA A 112 -19.16 -3.55 -1.01
CA ALA A 112 -18.51 -2.78 -2.06
C ALA A 112 -19.09 -3.15 -3.43
N GLU A 113 -19.01 -2.24 -4.40
CA GLU A 113 -19.50 -2.53 -5.75
C GLU A 113 -18.66 -3.65 -6.37
N THR A 114 -19.34 -4.73 -6.75
CA THR A 114 -18.77 -5.85 -7.51
C THR A 114 -19.49 -5.93 -8.85
N VAL A 115 -18.76 -5.99 -9.95
CA VAL A 115 -19.28 -6.04 -11.31
C VAL A 115 -18.69 -7.20 -12.08
N ALA A 116 -19.44 -7.72 -13.05
CA ALA A 116 -18.89 -8.63 -14.04
C ALA A 116 -17.87 -7.87 -14.92
N LEU A 117 -16.80 -8.54 -15.32
CA LEU A 117 -15.85 -8.02 -16.30
C LEU A 117 -16.36 -8.27 -17.72
N ALA A 118 -16.38 -7.23 -18.55
CA ALA A 118 -16.79 -7.30 -19.94
C ALA A 118 -15.61 -6.96 -20.85
N ALA A 119 -15.27 -7.86 -21.79
CA ALA A 119 -14.26 -7.59 -22.80
C ALA A 119 -14.69 -6.40 -23.67
N GLY A 120 -13.84 -5.36 -23.75
CA GLY A 120 -14.17 -4.10 -24.41
C GLY A 120 -15.31 -3.31 -23.75
N GLY A 121 -15.65 -3.61 -22.49
CA GLY A 121 -16.67 -2.88 -21.73
C GLY A 121 -16.27 -1.43 -21.42
N THR A 122 -17.22 -0.67 -20.86
CA THR A 122 -16.96 0.72 -20.44
C THR A 122 -15.85 0.78 -19.39
N PRO A 123 -14.86 1.68 -19.52
CA PRO A 123 -13.83 1.84 -18.49
C PRO A 123 -14.44 2.12 -17.11
N PHE A 124 -13.78 1.68 -16.07
CA PHE A 124 -14.16 1.94 -14.67
C PHE A 124 -13.85 3.37 -14.27
N THR A 125 -14.69 3.93 -13.42
CA THR A 125 -14.50 5.26 -12.80
C THR A 125 -14.78 5.16 -11.30
N VAL A 126 -14.26 6.11 -10.53
CA VAL A 126 -14.59 6.28 -9.10
C VAL A 126 -15.21 7.65 -8.87
N ALA A 127 -16.00 7.78 -7.80
CA ALA A 127 -16.69 9.03 -7.49
C ALA A 127 -15.76 10.09 -6.86
N GLU A 128 -14.73 9.66 -6.14
CA GLU A 128 -13.82 10.53 -5.39
C GLU A 128 -12.37 10.08 -5.58
N ASP A 129 -11.45 11.04 -5.54
CA ASP A 129 -10.02 10.75 -5.51
C ASP A 129 -9.66 10.04 -4.20
N GLY A 130 -8.88 8.97 -4.28
CA GLY A 130 -8.53 8.23 -3.08
C GLY A 130 -7.70 6.98 -3.32
N LEU A 131 -7.26 6.38 -2.23
CA LEU A 131 -6.69 5.04 -2.28
C LEU A 131 -7.83 4.02 -2.35
N TYR A 132 -7.69 3.08 -3.29
CA TYR A 132 -8.60 1.96 -3.47
C TYR A 132 -7.84 0.65 -3.48
N TYR A 133 -8.50 -0.41 -3.01
CA TYR A 133 -8.10 -1.78 -3.33
C TYR A 133 -8.99 -2.29 -4.46
N VAL A 134 -8.38 -2.64 -5.57
CA VAL A 134 -9.06 -3.20 -6.75
C VAL A 134 -8.81 -4.71 -6.74
N ALA A 135 -9.86 -5.49 -6.49
CA ALA A 135 -9.80 -6.96 -6.41
C ALA A 135 -10.46 -7.61 -7.62
N MET A 136 -9.74 -8.50 -8.29
CA MET A 136 -10.27 -9.31 -9.40
C MET A 136 -10.44 -10.75 -8.93
N ASN A 137 -11.67 -11.23 -8.94
CA ASN A 137 -12.01 -12.64 -8.81
C ASN A 137 -11.93 -13.28 -10.20
N LYS A 138 -10.84 -13.97 -10.49
CA LYS A 138 -10.60 -14.63 -11.79
C LYS A 138 -11.52 -15.83 -12.02
N ALA A 139 -11.99 -16.48 -10.96
CA ALA A 139 -12.86 -17.65 -11.08
C ALA A 139 -14.26 -17.31 -11.59
N ASP A 140 -14.81 -16.16 -11.19
CA ASP A 140 -16.13 -15.69 -11.57
C ASP A 140 -16.08 -14.52 -12.59
N ASN A 141 -14.88 -14.11 -13.02
CA ASN A 141 -14.65 -12.99 -13.92
C ASN A 141 -15.32 -11.68 -13.42
N GLN A 142 -15.03 -11.32 -12.17
CA GLN A 142 -15.63 -10.17 -11.48
C GLN A 142 -14.56 -9.23 -10.93
N LEU A 143 -14.90 -7.95 -10.80
CA LEU A 143 -14.07 -6.92 -10.18
C LEU A 143 -14.82 -6.26 -9.03
N THR A 144 -14.12 -6.08 -7.89
CA THR A 144 -14.61 -5.32 -6.73
C THR A 144 -13.68 -4.14 -6.49
N ILE A 145 -14.25 -2.94 -6.33
CA ILE A 145 -13.51 -1.70 -6.09
C ILE A 145 -13.84 -1.22 -4.67
N ILE A 146 -12.83 -1.17 -3.80
CA ILE A 146 -12.98 -0.97 -2.37
C ILE A 146 -12.23 0.30 -1.94
N PRO A 147 -12.90 1.35 -1.44
CA PRO A 147 -12.22 2.50 -0.84
C PRO A 147 -11.39 2.07 0.37
N ALA A 148 -10.13 2.52 0.45
CA ALA A 148 -9.20 2.14 1.50
C ALA A 148 -8.78 3.35 2.35
N THR A 149 -9.73 3.93 3.10
CA THR A 149 -9.49 5.06 4.00
C THR A 149 -9.05 4.57 5.36
N PHE A 150 -7.75 4.63 5.64
CA PHE A 150 -7.16 4.09 6.87
C PHE A 150 -7.37 4.97 8.10
N GLY A 151 -7.50 4.30 9.25
CA GLY A 151 -7.38 4.85 10.59
C GLY A 151 -6.54 3.92 11.48
N ILE A 152 -6.19 4.40 12.67
CA ILE A 152 -5.54 3.61 13.71
C ILE A 152 -6.59 2.99 14.64
N ILE A 153 -6.35 1.75 15.08
CA ILE A 153 -7.23 1.00 15.97
C ILE A 153 -6.39 0.14 16.94
N GLY A 154 -6.87 -0.08 18.14
CA GLY A 154 -6.21 -0.91 19.14
C GLY A 154 -6.23 -0.31 20.53
N ASP A 155 -5.95 -1.09 21.55
CA ASP A 155 -5.95 -0.64 22.96
C ASP A 155 -5.08 0.59 23.21
N ALA A 156 -4.05 0.83 22.38
CA ALA A 156 -3.23 2.01 22.46
C ALA A 156 -3.93 3.28 21.96
N THR A 157 -4.99 3.18 21.16
CA THR A 157 -5.62 4.31 20.46
C THR A 157 -6.81 4.88 21.20
N PRO A 158 -7.26 6.13 20.91
CA PRO A 158 -8.36 6.76 21.63
C PRO A 158 -9.68 5.99 21.65
N LEU A 159 -10.02 5.31 20.55
CA LEU A 159 -11.25 4.51 20.42
C LEU A 159 -11.03 3.02 20.73
N GLN A 160 -9.81 2.64 21.11
CA GLN A 160 -9.42 1.25 21.37
C GLN A 160 -9.79 0.31 20.20
N TRP A 161 -10.32 -0.89 20.49
CA TRP A 161 -10.78 -1.84 19.47
C TRP A 161 -12.21 -1.57 18.98
N ASN A 162 -12.88 -0.49 19.45
CA ASN A 162 -14.28 -0.18 19.14
C ASN A 162 -14.44 0.64 17.86
N GLY A 163 -13.36 1.19 17.30
CA GLY A 163 -13.43 2.00 16.09
C GLY A 163 -12.07 2.53 15.67
N GLU A 164 -11.98 3.00 14.42
CA GLU A 164 -10.81 3.66 13.89
C GLU A 164 -10.77 5.14 14.30
N THR A 165 -9.61 5.59 14.79
CA THR A 165 -9.30 7.03 14.82
C THR A 165 -8.76 7.40 13.45
N ALA A 166 -9.49 8.26 12.72
CA ALA A 166 -9.24 8.56 11.31
C ALA A 166 -7.88 9.21 11.07
N MET A 167 -7.23 8.85 9.97
CA MET A 167 -6.00 9.44 9.48
C MET A 167 -6.27 10.27 8.23
N GLN A 168 -5.39 11.24 7.92
CA GLN A 168 -5.47 12.06 6.73
C GLN A 168 -4.58 11.50 5.63
N ALA A 169 -5.16 11.31 4.44
CA ALA A 169 -4.44 10.85 3.27
C ALA A 169 -3.70 12.00 2.57
N SER A 170 -2.49 11.73 2.10
CA SER A 170 -1.70 12.58 1.22
C SER A 170 -1.15 11.73 0.07
N TYR A 171 -1.38 12.15 -1.16
CA TYR A 171 -0.88 11.48 -2.36
C TYR A 171 0.22 12.29 -3.02
N ASN A 172 1.34 11.65 -3.29
CA ASN A 172 2.46 12.24 -4.03
C ASN A 172 2.67 11.46 -5.33
N GLU A 173 2.19 12.03 -6.45
CA GLU A 173 2.27 11.40 -7.77
C GLU A 173 3.72 11.22 -8.23
N THR A 174 4.57 12.22 -8.02
CA THR A 174 5.99 12.18 -8.43
C THR A 174 6.77 11.07 -7.71
N GLN A 175 6.52 10.90 -6.41
CA GLN A 175 7.14 9.84 -5.61
C GLN A 175 6.39 8.52 -5.72
N ALA A 176 5.20 8.50 -6.33
CA ALA A 176 4.28 7.37 -6.38
C ALA A 176 3.99 6.80 -4.97
N THR A 177 3.66 7.68 -4.02
CA THR A 177 3.39 7.28 -2.63
C THR A 177 2.06 7.81 -2.13
N VAL A 178 1.42 7.03 -1.26
CA VAL A 178 0.27 7.47 -0.45
C VAL A 178 0.68 7.39 1.01
N GLU A 179 0.50 8.48 1.75
CA GLU A 179 0.74 8.51 3.20
C GLU A 179 -0.55 8.86 3.92
N TYR A 180 -0.91 8.03 4.91
CA TYR A 180 -1.93 8.32 5.90
C TYR A 180 -1.23 8.79 7.17
N THR A 181 -1.59 9.97 7.67
CA THR A 181 -0.96 10.55 8.86
C THR A 181 -2.02 11.02 9.85
N ILE A 182 -1.76 10.80 11.13
CA ILE A 182 -2.45 11.44 12.23
C ILE A 182 -1.40 12.07 13.15
N SER A 183 -1.57 13.35 13.46
CA SER A 183 -0.69 14.10 14.37
C SER A 183 -1.39 14.35 15.70
N ASP A 184 -0.59 14.59 16.72
CA ASP A 184 -1.05 14.95 18.07
C ASP A 184 -2.04 13.93 18.68
N VAL A 185 -1.91 12.65 18.31
CA VAL A 185 -2.74 11.59 18.87
C VAL A 185 -2.10 11.03 20.15
N THR A 186 -2.91 10.95 21.21
CA THR A 186 -2.49 10.30 22.46
C THR A 186 -2.55 8.78 22.29
N LEU A 187 -1.44 8.12 22.53
CA LEU A 187 -1.33 6.65 22.52
C LEU A 187 -0.90 6.13 23.89
N ASP A 188 -1.55 5.05 24.34
CA ASP A 188 -1.14 4.27 25.50
C ASP A 188 -0.01 3.29 25.15
N LYS A 189 0.73 2.81 26.17
CA LYS A 189 1.72 1.75 26.01
C LYS A 189 1.03 0.38 25.85
N LYS A 190 0.38 0.18 24.70
CA LYS A 190 -0.42 -1.01 24.36
C LYS A 190 -0.31 -1.31 22.88
N GLU A 191 -1.18 -2.14 22.36
CA GLU A 191 -1.17 -2.60 20.96
C GLU A 191 -2.05 -1.74 20.05
N MET A 192 -1.66 -1.66 18.76
CA MET A 192 -2.42 -1.00 17.69
C MET A 192 -2.23 -1.68 16.35
N LYS A 193 -3.11 -1.36 15.42
CA LYS A 193 -3.05 -1.68 13.98
C LYS A 193 -3.58 -0.52 13.16
N PHE A 194 -3.51 -0.67 11.84
CA PHE A 194 -4.23 0.17 10.89
C PHE A 194 -5.40 -0.62 10.32
N ARG A 195 -6.54 0.04 10.10
CA ARG A 195 -7.72 -0.60 9.54
C ARG A 195 -8.50 0.40 8.66
N TYR A 196 -9.18 -0.12 7.64
CA TYR A 196 -10.15 0.61 6.82
C TYR A 196 -11.43 -0.21 6.73
N SER A 197 -12.52 0.37 6.20
CA SER A 197 -13.85 -0.26 6.02
C SER A 197 -14.66 -0.58 7.28
N GLY A 198 -14.20 -0.24 8.48
CA GLY A 198 -14.95 -0.47 9.72
C GLY A 198 -15.01 -1.92 10.21
N ASP A 199 -14.39 -2.88 9.49
CA ASP A 199 -14.35 -4.29 9.84
C ASP A 199 -12.93 -4.87 9.61
N TRP A 200 -12.66 -6.06 10.16
CA TRP A 200 -11.38 -6.77 10.03
C TRP A 200 -11.19 -7.40 8.66
N GLY A 201 -12.24 -7.54 7.91
CA GLY A 201 -12.21 -8.01 6.55
C GLY A 201 -13.51 -7.74 5.81
N LEU A 202 -13.41 -7.55 4.51
CA LEU A 202 -14.53 -7.32 3.63
C LEU A 202 -14.83 -8.59 2.84
N GLU A 203 -16.08 -9.06 2.95
CA GLU A 203 -16.56 -10.22 2.21
C GLU A 203 -17.09 -9.82 0.83
N PHE A 204 -16.74 -10.57 -0.20
CA PHE A 204 -17.29 -10.44 -1.54
C PHE A 204 -17.51 -11.82 -2.20
N PRO A 205 -18.35 -11.89 -3.27
CA PRO A 205 -18.73 -13.15 -3.91
C PRO A 205 -17.53 -13.91 -4.49
N TYR A 206 -17.55 -15.23 -4.33
CA TYR A 206 -16.56 -16.16 -4.91
C TYR A 206 -17.18 -17.53 -5.12
N GLN A 207 -17.41 -17.96 -6.37
CA GLN A 207 -17.92 -19.31 -6.75
C GLN A 207 -19.15 -19.77 -5.93
N GLY A 208 -20.17 -18.90 -5.84
CA GLY A 208 -21.38 -19.18 -5.08
C GLY A 208 -21.22 -19.16 -3.53
N SER A 209 -20.02 -18.84 -3.05
CA SER A 209 -19.68 -18.63 -1.64
C SER A 209 -19.15 -17.20 -1.46
N LYS A 210 -18.38 -16.96 -0.40
CA LYS A 210 -17.70 -15.69 -0.14
C LYS A 210 -16.25 -15.92 0.26
N VAL A 211 -15.41 -14.96 -0.09
CA VAL A 211 -14.06 -14.83 0.44
C VAL A 211 -13.95 -13.54 1.22
N LYS A 212 -13.04 -13.50 2.19
CA LYS A 212 -12.83 -12.37 3.07
C LYS A 212 -11.47 -11.76 2.81
N LEU A 213 -11.43 -10.49 2.38
CA LEU A 213 -10.22 -9.71 2.22
C LEU A 213 -9.82 -9.09 3.56
N HIS A 214 -8.57 -9.19 3.97
CA HIS A 214 -8.07 -8.42 5.10
C HIS A 214 -8.15 -6.92 4.82
N THR A 215 -8.88 -6.17 5.67
CA THR A 215 -8.98 -4.71 5.61
C THR A 215 -8.14 -4.03 6.70
N ASN A 216 -7.19 -4.75 7.26
CA ASN A 216 -6.27 -4.25 8.28
C ASN A 216 -4.82 -4.51 7.88
N MET A 217 -3.94 -3.60 8.31
CA MET A 217 -2.50 -3.67 8.15
C MET A 217 -1.85 -3.74 9.53
N GLY A 218 -0.98 -4.70 9.71
CA GLY A 218 -0.17 -4.85 10.91
C GLY A 218 1.29 -5.06 10.55
N TYR A 219 2.14 -5.29 11.56
CA TYR A 219 3.55 -5.59 11.37
C TYR A 219 3.76 -6.84 10.48
N ASN A 220 4.75 -6.78 9.59
CA ASN A 220 5.05 -7.87 8.66
C ASN A 220 5.76 -9.07 9.32
N GLY A 221 5.39 -9.45 10.53
CA GLY A 221 5.88 -10.61 11.28
C GLY A 221 4.72 -11.38 11.90
N ASP A 222 5.05 -12.49 12.55
CA ASP A 222 4.05 -13.37 13.18
C ASP A 222 3.70 -12.95 14.61
N ASN A 223 4.56 -12.16 15.24
CA ASN A 223 4.37 -11.67 16.61
C ASN A 223 4.34 -10.15 16.64
N ALA A 224 3.65 -9.60 17.64
CA ALA A 224 3.64 -8.16 17.88
C ALA A 224 5.07 -7.59 17.99
N SER A 225 5.29 -6.45 17.37
CA SER A 225 6.58 -5.77 17.33
C SER A 225 6.44 -4.30 17.67
N ALA A 226 7.49 -3.70 18.25
CA ALA A 226 7.48 -2.28 18.57
C ALA A 226 7.34 -1.44 17.29
N ILE A 227 6.37 -0.51 17.29
CA ILE A 227 6.38 0.58 16.32
C ILE A 227 7.43 1.60 16.74
N SER A 228 8.23 2.07 15.78
CA SER A 228 9.36 2.97 16.03
C SER A 228 9.29 4.22 15.17
N GLU A 229 10.26 5.11 15.31
CA GLU A 229 10.40 6.31 14.47
C GLU A 229 10.89 5.98 13.06
N ALA A 230 11.49 4.80 12.85
CA ALA A 230 11.82 4.27 11.54
C ALA A 230 10.63 3.50 10.96
N PHE A 231 10.49 3.53 9.63
CA PHE A 231 9.48 2.74 8.95
C PHE A 231 9.72 1.24 9.11
N SER A 232 8.69 0.52 9.54
CA SER A 232 8.63 -0.96 9.58
C SER A 232 7.63 -1.46 8.57
N GLU A 233 7.95 -2.54 7.87
CA GLU A 233 7.06 -3.15 6.88
C GLU A 233 5.76 -3.65 7.49
N CYS A 234 4.68 -3.51 6.71
CA CYS A 234 3.34 -3.96 7.06
C CYS A 234 2.81 -4.97 6.05
N LYS A 235 1.90 -5.83 6.49
CA LYS A 235 1.11 -6.72 5.62
C LYS A 235 -0.36 -6.75 6.04
N GLY A 236 -1.24 -7.09 5.10
CA GLY A 236 -2.65 -7.39 5.38
C GLY A 236 -2.77 -8.54 6.39
N GLY A 237 -3.57 -8.36 7.44
CA GLY A 237 -3.69 -9.36 8.50
C GLY A 237 -2.46 -9.52 9.39
N GLY A 238 -1.40 -8.72 9.23
CA GLY A 238 -0.16 -8.81 10.01
C GLY A 238 -0.33 -8.68 11.52
N ALA A 239 0.72 -8.94 12.30
CA ALA A 239 0.70 -8.85 13.75
C ALA A 239 0.46 -7.42 14.26
N ASN A 240 0.09 -7.28 15.54
CA ASN A 240 -0.09 -5.95 16.13
C ASN A 240 1.24 -5.21 16.26
N PHE A 241 1.19 -3.88 16.19
CA PHE A 241 2.27 -3.03 16.64
C PHE A 241 2.15 -2.78 18.14
N GLN A 242 3.28 -2.77 18.84
CA GLN A 242 3.35 -2.42 20.25
C GLN A 242 3.87 -0.98 20.40
N VAL A 243 3.08 -0.11 21.01
CA VAL A 243 3.52 1.24 21.40
C VAL A 243 4.43 1.14 22.61
N GLY A 244 5.67 1.64 22.51
CA GLY A 244 6.70 1.45 23.52
C GLY A 244 6.51 2.27 24.82
N LYS A 245 5.86 3.44 24.72
CA LYS A 245 5.58 4.38 25.82
C LYS A 245 4.24 5.08 25.60
N ALA A 246 3.58 5.49 26.69
CA ALA A 246 2.43 6.38 26.59
C ALA A 246 2.90 7.80 26.23
N GLY A 247 2.12 8.52 25.43
CA GLY A 247 2.48 9.87 25.02
C GLY A 247 1.67 10.38 23.83
N VAL A 248 2.09 11.52 23.32
CA VAL A 248 1.53 12.14 22.11
C VAL A 248 2.40 11.77 20.92
N TYR A 249 1.78 11.38 19.84
CA TYR A 249 2.45 10.82 18.66
C TYR A 249 2.01 11.45 17.35
N THR A 250 2.91 11.44 16.39
CA THR A 250 2.58 11.47 14.96
C THR A 250 2.77 10.06 14.41
N VAL A 251 1.68 9.47 13.88
CA VAL A 251 1.68 8.13 13.30
C VAL A 251 1.50 8.24 11.79
N THR A 252 2.32 7.51 11.03
CA THR A 252 2.26 7.48 9.56
C THR A 252 2.20 6.04 9.07
N LEU A 253 1.24 5.75 8.18
CA LEU A 253 1.19 4.56 7.34
C LEU A 253 1.48 5.00 5.91
N LYS A 254 2.47 4.41 5.26
CA LYS A 254 2.91 4.74 3.91
C LYS A 254 2.77 3.53 2.98
N LEU A 255 2.23 3.76 1.79
CA LEU A 255 2.24 2.84 0.67
C LEU A 255 3.15 3.39 -0.42
N ASP A 256 4.09 2.58 -0.90
CA ASP A 256 4.80 2.80 -2.15
C ASP A 256 4.02 2.09 -3.29
N LEU A 257 3.46 2.88 -4.20
CA LEU A 257 2.63 2.37 -5.30
C LEU A 257 3.45 1.61 -6.37
N ARG A 258 4.77 1.76 -6.42
CA ARG A 258 5.64 1.05 -7.36
C ARG A 258 5.85 -0.41 -6.94
N THR A 259 5.89 -0.63 -5.63
CA THR A 259 6.17 -1.95 -5.03
C THR A 259 4.94 -2.60 -4.40
N GLY A 260 3.88 -1.81 -4.14
CA GLY A 260 2.72 -2.26 -3.34
C GLY A 260 3.03 -2.44 -1.85
N GLN A 261 4.22 -2.02 -1.40
CA GLN A 261 4.67 -2.25 -0.03
C GLN A 261 4.14 -1.19 0.93
N PHE A 262 3.46 -1.65 1.99
CA PHE A 262 3.09 -0.82 3.13
C PHE A 262 4.19 -0.80 4.18
N SER A 263 4.36 0.37 4.82
CA SER A 263 5.24 0.54 5.97
C SER A 263 4.66 1.57 6.95
N ALA A 264 4.98 1.45 8.23
CA ALA A 264 4.46 2.33 9.26
C ALA A 264 5.55 2.80 10.23
N LYS A 265 5.36 4.01 10.78
CA LYS A 265 6.17 4.56 11.86
C LYS A 265 5.31 5.36 12.83
N ALA A 266 5.83 5.53 14.06
CA ALA A 266 5.24 6.42 15.06
C ALA A 266 6.36 7.22 15.75
N VAL A 267 6.24 8.54 15.70
CA VAL A 267 7.17 9.48 16.32
C VAL A 267 6.53 10.03 17.59
N CYS A 268 7.12 9.78 18.76
CA CYS A 268 6.66 10.35 20.01
C CYS A 268 7.10 11.81 20.08
N THR A 269 6.15 12.73 20.14
CA THR A 269 6.39 14.18 20.23
C THR A 269 6.39 14.69 21.65
N ALA A 270 5.69 14.00 22.58
CA ALA A 270 5.70 14.27 24.01
C ALA A 270 5.41 12.99 24.79
N GLU A 271 6.27 12.63 25.74
CA GLU A 271 6.06 11.47 26.63
C GLU A 271 5.07 11.81 27.74
N ASP A 272 4.17 10.87 28.04
CA ASP A 272 3.36 10.96 29.26
C ASP A 272 4.19 10.48 30.46
N THR A 273 4.66 11.42 31.27
CA THR A 273 5.41 11.15 32.49
C THR A 273 4.53 11.01 33.74
N SER A 274 3.21 11.07 33.60
CA SER A 274 2.27 11.06 34.74
C SER A 274 2.31 9.73 35.52
N SER A 275 2.75 8.63 34.89
CA SER A 275 2.93 7.32 35.51
C SER A 275 4.38 7.05 35.98
N ALA A 276 5.28 8.03 35.86
CA ALA A 276 6.62 7.89 36.40
C ALA A 276 6.52 7.80 37.93
N THR A 277 6.63 6.59 38.47
CA THR A 277 6.80 6.39 39.92
C THR A 277 7.99 7.22 40.38
N LEU A 278 7.75 8.14 41.31
CA LEU A 278 8.82 8.87 41.97
C LEU A 278 9.86 7.85 42.47
N PRO A 279 11.15 8.05 42.18
CA PRO A 279 12.15 7.10 42.63
C PRO A 279 12.06 6.94 44.15
N GLU A 280 12.04 5.70 44.60
CA GLU A 280 11.90 5.28 46.02
C GLU A 280 12.84 6.04 46.96
N LYS A 281 13.91 6.63 46.44
CA LYS A 281 14.87 7.47 47.18
C LYS A 281 14.33 8.83 47.63
N MET A 282 13.18 9.30 47.12
CA MET A 282 12.59 10.57 47.57
C MET A 282 11.89 10.45 48.94
N PHE A 283 11.61 9.23 49.41
CA PHE A 283 10.92 9.01 50.70
C PHE A 283 11.86 8.84 51.91
N VAL A 284 13.16 8.76 51.70
CA VAL A 284 14.11 8.44 52.80
C VAL A 284 14.58 9.69 53.59
N ASN A 285 14.31 10.91 53.09
CA ASN A 285 14.86 12.13 53.73
C ASN A 285 13.87 12.95 54.59
N LEU A 286 12.64 12.47 54.78
CA LEU A 286 11.66 13.18 55.63
C LEU A 286 11.66 12.73 57.09
N ASN A 287 12.38 11.66 57.44
CA ASN A 287 12.39 11.11 58.82
C ASN A 287 13.61 11.52 59.65
N SER A 288 14.47 12.43 59.21
CA SER A 288 15.65 12.89 59.98
C SER A 288 15.58 14.37 60.38
N ALA A 289 14.39 15.00 60.33
CA ALA A 289 14.21 16.30 60.98
C ALA A 289 13.95 16.05 62.48
N THR A 290 15.01 15.95 63.25
CA THR A 290 14.95 16.04 64.71
C THR A 290 14.53 17.47 65.06
N LEU A 291 13.38 17.61 65.69
CA LEU A 291 12.97 18.84 66.35
C LEU A 291 13.99 19.17 67.45
N LEU A 292 14.65 20.30 67.36
CA LEU A 292 15.24 21.03 68.46
C LEU A 292 14.32 22.18 68.85
#